data_8d2bd2bef2b12341a8a8bfc3d2c7140b
#
_entry.id   8d2bd2bef2b12341a8a8bfc3d2c7140b
#
_cell.length_a   1.000
_cell.length_b   1.000
_cell.length_c   1.000
_cell.angle_alpha   90.00
_cell.angle_beta   90.00
_cell.angle_gamma   90.00
#
_symmetry.space_group_name_H-M   'P 1'
#
loop_
_entity.id
_entity.type
_entity.pdbx_description
1 polymer ?
#
loop_
_entity_poly.entity_id
_entity_poly.type
_entity_poly.pdbx_seq_one_letter_code
_entity_poly.pdbx_strand_id
1 'polypeptide(L)'
;LSNAIRYSKENGHVIIGARQEDNSVELYVQDFGKGIDPRYHQSIFDRYFRVPGTKVQGSGLGLSISKDFVEAHGGTLTVQSELGKGSRFVIRLKA
;
A
#
# COMPACT_ATOMS: atom_id res chain seq x y z
N LEU A 1 -1.68 -7.77 19.16
CA LEU A 1 -2.90 -6.98 19.03
C LEU A 1 -3.00 -6.37 17.64
N SER A 2 -4.14 -6.53 17.02
CA SER A 2 -4.40 -5.83 15.78
C SER A 2 -5.65 -4.98 15.92
N ASN A 3 -5.55 -3.74 15.43
CA ASN A 3 -6.68 -2.85 15.32
C ASN A 3 -6.94 -2.61 13.84
N ALA A 4 -8.20 -2.65 13.47
CA ALA A 4 -8.59 -2.32 12.11
C ALA A 4 -9.65 -1.23 12.18
N ILE A 5 -9.44 -0.17 11.41
CA ILE A 5 -10.39 0.90 11.26
C ILE A 5 -10.98 0.78 9.87
N ARG A 6 -12.27 0.59 9.82
CA ARG A 6 -12.96 0.53 8.55
C ARG A 6 -13.41 1.92 8.15
N TYR A 7 -13.05 2.31 6.95
CA TYR A 7 -13.36 3.61 6.41
C TYR A 7 -14.08 3.44 5.08
N SER A 8 -15.26 4.05 4.97
CA SER A 8 -16.09 3.93 3.78
C SER A 8 -15.99 5.20 2.97
N LYS A 9 -15.61 5.07 1.70
CA LYS A 9 -15.64 6.16 0.74
C LYS A 9 -16.82 6.00 -0.20
N GLU A 10 -17.08 7.04 -0.99
CA GLU A 10 -18.17 7.07 -1.95
C GLU A 10 -18.25 5.81 -2.82
N ASN A 11 -17.12 5.27 -3.24
CA ASN A 11 -17.04 4.14 -4.16
C ASN A 11 -16.43 2.89 -3.55
N GLY A 12 -16.45 2.74 -2.24
CA GLY A 12 -15.90 1.53 -1.65
C GLY A 12 -15.47 1.67 -0.21
N HIS A 13 -14.80 0.65 0.26
CA HIS A 13 -14.29 0.58 1.61
C HIS A 13 -12.78 0.52 1.61
N VAL A 14 -12.18 1.17 2.59
CA VAL A 14 -10.76 1.05 2.85
C VAL A 14 -10.61 0.58 4.29
N ILE A 15 -9.77 -0.42 4.50
CA ILE A 15 -9.44 -0.90 5.83
C ILE A 15 -8.03 -0.43 6.16
N ILE A 16 -7.89 0.26 7.28
CA ILE A 16 -6.59 0.66 7.80
C ILE A 16 -6.39 -0.09 9.09
N GLY A 17 -5.27 -0.78 9.21
CA GLY A 17 -5.01 -1.56 10.39
C GLY A 17 -3.59 -1.41 10.88
N ALA A 18 -3.39 -1.78 12.13
CA ALA A 18 -2.08 -1.78 12.76
C ALA A 18 -1.95 -3.04 13.59
N ARG A 19 -0.75 -3.61 13.58
CA ARG A 19 -0.46 -4.82 14.33
C ARG A 19 0.92 -4.70 14.92
N GLN A 20 1.04 -5.01 16.20
CA GLN A 20 2.33 -5.02 16.89
C GLN A 20 2.71 -6.47 17.18
N GLU A 21 3.94 -6.82 16.79
CA GLU A 21 4.52 -8.13 17.10
C GLU A 21 5.93 -7.91 17.63
N ASP A 22 6.19 -8.43 18.84
CA ASP A 22 7.51 -8.38 19.46
C ASP A 22 8.24 -7.04 19.22
N ASN A 23 9.16 -7.02 18.27
CA ASN A 23 10.00 -5.86 17.99
C ASN A 23 9.61 -5.14 16.71
N SER A 24 8.41 -5.36 16.21
CA SER A 24 7.99 -4.71 14.98
C SER A 24 6.55 -4.24 15.04
N VAL A 25 6.27 -3.22 14.23
CA VAL A 25 4.91 -2.71 14.02
C VAL A 25 4.60 -2.85 12.53
N GLU A 26 3.45 -3.41 12.24
CA GLU A 26 2.96 -3.54 10.88
C GLU A 26 1.73 -2.66 10.72
N LEU A 27 1.76 -1.78 9.71
CA LEU A 27 0.62 -0.96 9.33
C LEU A 27 0.18 -1.39 7.96
N TYR A 28 -1.11 -1.46 7.73
CA TYR A 28 -1.59 -1.79 6.41
C TYR A 28 -2.80 -0.96 6.01
N VAL A 29 -2.91 -0.77 4.70
CA VAL A 29 -4.06 -0.13 4.06
C VAL A 29 -4.54 -1.07 2.98
N GLN A 30 -5.80 -1.46 3.04
CA GLN A 30 -6.39 -2.38 2.07
C GLN A 30 -7.59 -1.73 1.39
N ASP A 31 -7.60 -1.79 0.07
CA ASP A 31 -8.77 -1.42 -0.72
C ASP A 31 -9.34 -2.65 -1.42
N PHE A 32 -10.52 -2.51 -1.99
CA PHE A 32 -11.22 -3.57 -2.70
C PHE A 32 -11.49 -3.16 -4.15
N GLY A 33 -10.56 -2.42 -4.73
CA GLY A 33 -10.67 -1.93 -6.09
C GLY A 33 -10.21 -2.95 -7.13
N LYS A 34 -9.64 -2.44 -8.21
CA LYS A 34 -9.23 -3.28 -9.35
C LYS A 34 -8.11 -4.25 -9.05
N GLY A 35 -7.29 -3.95 -8.06
CA GLY A 35 -6.05 -4.67 -7.85
C GLY A 35 -4.98 -4.27 -8.86
N ILE A 36 -3.81 -4.87 -8.71
CA ILE A 36 -2.64 -4.56 -9.53
C ILE A 36 -2.10 -5.87 -10.07
N ASP A 37 -1.87 -5.93 -11.37
CA ASP A 37 -1.26 -7.09 -12.00
C ASP A 37 0.09 -7.37 -11.34
N PRO A 38 0.39 -8.64 -10.99
CA PRO A 38 1.65 -8.98 -10.32
C PRO A 38 2.91 -8.46 -11.02
N ARG A 39 2.89 -8.35 -12.35
CA ARG A 39 4.07 -7.86 -13.09
C ARG A 39 4.40 -6.40 -12.79
N TYR A 40 3.47 -5.66 -12.17
CA TYR A 40 3.70 -4.26 -11.82
C TYR A 40 3.99 -4.05 -10.33
N HIS A 41 4.00 -5.10 -9.51
CA HIS A 41 4.11 -4.94 -8.06
C HIS A 41 5.39 -4.25 -7.61
N GLN A 42 6.47 -4.41 -8.33
CA GLN A 42 7.71 -3.69 -8.04
C GLN A 42 7.71 -2.31 -8.69
N SER A 43 7.23 -2.24 -9.92
CA SER A 43 7.27 -1.00 -10.71
C SER A 43 6.43 0.11 -10.13
N ILE A 44 5.37 -0.20 -9.40
CA ILE A 44 4.50 0.84 -8.83
C ILE A 44 5.22 1.73 -7.82
N PHE A 45 6.38 1.28 -7.30
CA PHE A 45 7.19 2.09 -6.38
C PHE A 45 8.24 2.92 -7.12
N ASP A 46 8.35 2.78 -8.44
CA ASP A 46 9.28 3.58 -9.23
C ASP A 46 8.71 4.98 -9.44
N ARG A 47 9.58 5.96 -9.50
CA ARG A 47 9.16 7.34 -9.73
C ARG A 47 8.48 7.47 -11.08
N TYR A 48 7.35 8.18 -11.09
CA TYR A 48 6.56 8.48 -12.28
C TYR A 48 5.96 7.26 -12.97
N PHE A 49 6.08 6.08 -12.39
CA PHE A 49 5.47 4.90 -12.99
C PHE A 49 3.95 4.96 -12.84
N ARG A 50 3.25 4.55 -13.87
CA ARG A 50 1.79 4.41 -13.86
C ARG A 50 1.42 3.10 -14.52
N VAL A 51 0.48 2.39 -13.90
CA VAL A 51 -0.02 1.15 -14.49
C VAL A 51 -0.74 1.49 -15.80
N PRO A 52 -0.38 0.83 -16.91
CA PRO A 52 -1.03 1.11 -18.20
C PRO A 52 -2.54 0.93 -18.14
N GLY A 53 -3.26 1.82 -18.81
CA GLY A 53 -4.72 1.77 -18.87
C GLY A 53 -5.44 2.36 -17.67
N THR A 54 -4.73 2.87 -16.68
CA THR A 54 -5.37 3.52 -15.55
C THR A 54 -5.36 5.03 -15.71
N LYS A 55 -6.43 5.65 -15.27
CA LYS A 55 -6.47 7.10 -15.14
C LYS A 55 -5.92 7.44 -13.77
N VAL A 56 -4.69 7.90 -13.73
CA VAL A 56 -4.04 8.26 -12.48
C VAL A 56 -4.05 9.76 -12.34
N GLN A 57 -4.51 10.23 -11.19
CA GLN A 57 -4.39 11.62 -10.82
C GLN A 57 -3.10 11.80 -10.04
N GLY A 58 -2.35 12.84 -10.39
CA GLY A 58 -1.13 13.16 -9.70
C GLY A 58 0.11 12.84 -10.51
N SER A 59 1.26 13.05 -9.89
CA SER A 59 2.56 13.01 -10.55
C SER A 59 3.16 11.61 -10.70
N GLY A 60 2.61 10.62 -10.00
CA GLY A 60 3.23 9.30 -9.94
C GLY A 60 4.38 9.22 -8.95
N LEU A 61 4.46 10.14 -8.01
CA LEU A 61 5.54 10.18 -7.02
C LEU A 61 5.13 9.64 -5.64
N GLY A 62 3.83 9.51 -5.37
CA GLY A 62 3.34 9.22 -4.03
C GLY A 62 3.92 7.95 -3.42
N LEU A 63 3.88 6.83 -4.15
CA LEU A 63 4.36 5.57 -3.63
C LEU A 63 5.89 5.52 -3.51
N SER A 64 6.61 6.14 -4.45
CA SER A 64 8.07 6.17 -4.37
C SER A 64 8.54 6.99 -3.17
N ILE A 65 7.88 8.11 -2.90
CA ILE A 65 8.19 8.94 -1.73
C ILE A 65 7.89 8.17 -0.45
N SER A 66 6.76 7.51 -0.39
CA SER A 66 6.38 6.71 0.77
C SER A 66 7.39 5.60 1.04
N LYS A 67 7.82 4.91 0.00
CA LYS A 67 8.81 3.84 0.13
C LYS A 67 10.15 4.37 0.62
N ASP A 68 10.61 5.48 0.02
CA ASP A 68 11.86 6.11 0.44
C ASP A 68 11.82 6.52 1.91
N PHE A 69 10.71 7.10 2.34
CA PHE A 69 10.52 7.52 3.73
C PHE A 69 10.57 6.32 4.68
N VAL A 70 9.84 5.27 4.35
CA VAL A 70 9.79 4.07 5.18
C VAL A 70 11.16 3.41 5.28
N GLU A 71 11.86 3.31 4.16
CA GLU A 71 13.20 2.70 4.13
C GLU A 71 14.22 3.54 4.89
N ALA A 72 14.09 4.85 4.85
CA ALA A 72 14.97 5.74 5.63
C ALA A 72 14.79 5.54 7.13
N HIS A 73 13.65 5.00 7.56
CA HIS A 73 13.38 4.68 8.96
C HIS A 73 13.61 3.21 9.30
N GLY A 74 14.31 2.48 8.41
CA GLY A 74 14.65 1.08 8.64
C GLY A 74 13.50 0.12 8.39
N GLY A 75 12.46 0.56 7.74
CA GLY A 75 11.30 -0.26 7.47
C GLY A 75 11.20 -0.76 6.04
N THR A 76 10.10 -1.44 5.74
CA THR A 76 9.78 -1.93 4.40
C THR A 76 8.36 -1.53 4.03
N LEU A 77 8.16 -1.28 2.74
CA LEU A 77 6.84 -1.05 2.16
C LEU A 77 6.65 -2.05 1.04
N THR A 78 5.61 -2.85 1.15
CA THR A 78 5.30 -3.89 0.16
C THR A 78 3.84 -3.80 -0.26
N VAL A 79 3.52 -4.45 -1.36
CA VAL A 79 2.15 -4.56 -1.83
C VAL A 79 1.77 -6.02 -2.01
N GLN A 80 0.54 -6.33 -1.63
CA GLN A 80 -0.12 -7.59 -1.93
C GLN A 80 -1.38 -7.23 -2.69
N SER A 81 -1.51 -7.71 -3.90
CA SER A 81 -2.63 -7.33 -4.75
C SER A 81 -2.98 -8.45 -5.71
N GLU A 82 -4.26 -8.52 -6.04
CA GLU A 82 -4.77 -9.48 -6.98
C GLU A 82 -5.80 -8.78 -7.86
N LEU A 83 -5.68 -8.98 -9.16
CA LEU A 83 -6.62 -8.36 -10.10
C LEU A 83 -8.04 -8.78 -9.77
N GLY A 84 -8.92 -7.79 -9.72
CA GLY A 84 -10.33 -7.99 -9.40
C GLY A 84 -10.65 -8.07 -7.92
N LYS A 85 -9.65 -8.05 -7.05
CA LYS A 85 -9.88 -8.19 -5.60
C LYS A 85 -9.40 -7.01 -4.77
N GLY A 86 -8.50 -6.20 -5.30
CA GLY A 86 -8.00 -5.03 -4.59
C GLY A 86 -6.54 -5.13 -4.23
N SER A 87 -6.09 -4.23 -3.39
CA SER A 87 -4.68 -4.08 -3.05
C SER A 87 -4.50 -3.86 -1.56
N ARG A 88 -3.44 -4.42 -1.01
CA ARG A 88 -3.05 -4.22 0.37
C ARG A 88 -1.60 -3.75 0.41
N PHE A 89 -1.41 -2.55 0.93
CA PHE A 89 -0.08 -1.98 1.14
C PHE A 89 0.31 -2.19 2.59
N VAL A 90 1.50 -2.72 2.81
CA VAL A 90 1.98 -3.08 4.15
C VAL A 90 3.26 -2.35 4.44
N ILE A 91 3.28 -1.63 5.54
CA ILE A 91 4.46 -0.96 6.07
C ILE A 91 4.88 -1.72 7.32
N ARG A 92 6.14 -2.12 7.37
CA ARG A 92 6.70 -2.79 8.54
C ARG A 92 7.84 -1.97 9.09
N LEU A 93 7.77 -1.63 10.37
CA LEU A 93 8.77 -0.85 11.06
C LEU A 93 9.25 -1.61 12.30
N LYS A 94 10.51 -1.41 12.65
CA LYS A 94 11.00 -1.91 13.94
C LYS A 94 10.49 -1.01 15.04
N ALA A 95 10.02 -1.63 16.08
CA ALA A 95 9.58 -0.90 17.28
C ALA A 95 10.76 -0.52 18.16
#